data_f3f0e6fdfa3861d726e9a609c49b54a9
#
_entry.id   f3f0e6fdfa3861d726e9a609c49b54a9
#
_cell.length_a   1.000
_cell.length_b   1.000
_cell.length_c   1.000
_cell.angle_alpha   90.00
_cell.angle_beta   90.00
_cell.angle_gamma   90.00
#
_symmetry.space_group_name_H-M   'P 1'
#
loop_
_entity.id
_entity.type
_entity.pdbx_description
1 polymer ?
#
loop_
_entity_poly.entity_id
_entity_poly.type
_entity_poly.pdbx_seq_one_letter_code
_entity_poly.pdbx_strand_id
1 'polypeptide(L)'
;IAGIDLNNTLVSGQKIPFFADPDQPFNQVMANVALRAETDKIILGGMGMTNDDYLYFKNVFSNAGALDRIISFVNTTENPPVERLLIPDMALTAAEYFAVEHNQKVLVLLTDMTSYADALAIVSNRMDQIPSKDSMPGSLYSDLAKIYEKAVQFPSGGSITIIAVTTLSGGDITHAVPDNTGYITEGQLFLRRDSDIGKVIVDPFRSLSRLKQLVSGKKTRKDHPQVMNAAVRLYADAANAKTKMEKRFRPDQLRRTCAGLCQGLCQPAAGY
;
A
#
# COMPACT_ATOMS: atom_id res chain seq x y z
N ILE A 1 4.34 -11.53 0.88
CA ILE A 1 5.39 -10.71 1.51
C ILE A 1 5.25 -10.85 3.01
N ALA A 2 6.23 -11.47 3.68
CA ALA A 2 6.13 -11.88 5.08
C ALA A 2 5.66 -10.75 6.03
N GLY A 3 6.14 -9.53 5.88
CA GLY A 3 5.73 -8.40 6.72
C GLY A 3 4.26 -8.02 6.57
N ILE A 4 3.66 -8.23 5.39
CA ILE A 4 2.24 -7.98 5.15
C ILE A 4 1.43 -9.18 5.64
N ASP A 5 1.78 -10.39 5.20
CA ASP A 5 0.99 -11.60 5.48
C ASP A 5 0.96 -11.91 6.98
N LEU A 6 2.09 -11.75 7.67
CA LEU A 6 2.20 -12.07 9.09
C LEU A 6 1.50 -11.03 9.97
N ASN A 7 1.74 -9.73 9.74
CA ASN A 7 1.31 -8.69 10.66
C ASN A 7 -0.04 -8.05 10.30
N ASN A 8 -0.36 -7.96 9.01
CA ASN A 8 -1.48 -7.14 8.55
C ASN A 8 -2.50 -7.92 7.73
N THR A 9 -2.10 -8.96 7.03
CA THR A 9 -2.93 -9.84 6.18
C THR A 9 -3.87 -9.06 5.25
N LEU A 10 -3.61 -9.13 3.95
CA LEU A 10 -4.49 -8.50 2.95
C LEU A 10 -5.78 -9.32 2.82
N VAL A 11 -6.91 -8.67 2.90
CA VAL A 11 -8.24 -9.28 2.86
C VAL A 11 -8.99 -8.86 1.59
N SER A 12 -9.73 -9.78 0.98
CA SER A 12 -10.58 -9.45 -0.18
C SER A 12 -11.62 -8.38 0.19
N GLY A 13 -11.80 -7.39 -0.66
CA GLY A 13 -12.70 -6.26 -0.41
C GLY A 13 -12.12 -5.17 0.48
N GLN A 14 -10.85 -5.27 0.87
CA GLN A 14 -10.18 -4.28 1.72
C GLN A 14 -9.65 -3.09 0.91
N LYS A 15 -9.66 -1.92 1.51
CA LYS A 15 -8.94 -0.72 1.07
C LYS A 15 -7.81 -0.44 2.05
N ILE A 16 -6.57 -0.46 1.57
CA ILE A 16 -5.39 -0.24 2.40
C ILE A 16 -4.37 0.63 1.68
N PRO A 17 -3.93 1.74 2.29
CA PRO A 17 -2.90 2.59 1.71
C PRO A 17 -1.50 2.11 2.08
N PHE A 18 -0.58 2.33 1.16
CA PHE A 18 0.86 2.37 1.42
C PHE A 18 1.30 3.81 1.62
N PHE A 19 1.81 4.12 2.79
CA PHE A 19 2.49 5.38 3.07
C PHE A 19 3.98 5.21 2.86
N ALA A 20 4.54 6.02 1.99
CA ALA A 20 5.95 5.95 1.60
C ALA A 20 6.51 7.35 1.34
N ASP A 21 7.80 7.56 1.61
CA ASP A 21 8.47 8.75 1.14
C ASP A 21 8.71 8.64 -0.39
N PRO A 22 8.76 9.77 -1.12
CA PRO A 22 8.86 9.76 -2.59
C PRO A 22 10.09 9.05 -3.15
N ASP A 23 11.18 8.99 -2.37
CA ASP A 23 12.44 8.33 -2.73
C ASP A 23 12.42 6.79 -2.52
N GLN A 24 11.34 6.26 -1.96
CA GLN A 24 11.23 4.84 -1.69
C GLN A 24 10.65 4.08 -2.88
N PRO A 25 11.11 2.85 -3.15
CA PRO A 25 10.65 2.06 -4.28
C PRO A 25 9.28 1.40 -4.01
N PHE A 26 8.26 2.20 -3.69
CA PHE A 26 6.91 1.71 -3.39
C PHE A 26 6.27 0.97 -4.58
N ASN A 27 6.58 1.38 -5.82
CA ASN A 27 6.11 0.70 -7.03
C ASN A 27 6.62 -0.74 -7.11
N GLN A 28 7.86 -1.01 -6.64
CA GLN A 28 8.39 -2.37 -6.56
C GLN A 28 7.63 -3.22 -5.54
N VAL A 29 7.30 -2.64 -4.39
CA VAL A 29 6.51 -3.34 -3.36
C VAL A 29 5.11 -3.65 -3.90
N MET A 30 4.45 -2.69 -4.55
CA MET A 30 3.13 -2.88 -5.14
C MET A 30 3.12 -3.98 -6.21
N ALA A 31 4.08 -3.94 -7.15
CA ALA A 31 4.20 -4.96 -8.19
C ALA A 31 4.39 -6.36 -7.59
N ASN A 32 5.23 -6.47 -6.57
CA ASN A 32 5.46 -7.75 -5.86
C ASN A 32 4.22 -8.24 -5.10
N VAL A 33 3.43 -7.34 -4.50
CA VAL A 33 2.15 -7.71 -3.86
C VAL A 33 1.17 -8.20 -4.92
N ALA A 34 1.03 -7.46 -6.01
CA ALA A 34 0.10 -7.78 -7.10
C ALA A 34 0.37 -9.16 -7.72
N LEU A 35 1.64 -9.47 -7.98
CA LEU A 35 2.02 -10.76 -8.58
C LEU A 35 1.77 -11.96 -7.65
N ARG A 36 1.82 -11.75 -6.33
CA ARG A 36 1.63 -12.79 -5.32
C ARG A 36 0.21 -12.86 -4.76
N ALA A 37 -0.63 -11.90 -5.08
CA ALA A 37 -2.02 -11.89 -4.66
C ALA A 37 -2.82 -12.94 -5.45
N GLU A 38 -3.67 -13.68 -4.73
CA GLU A 38 -4.60 -14.65 -5.33
C GLU A 38 -5.83 -13.92 -5.89
N THR A 39 -5.63 -13.25 -7.03
CA THR A 39 -6.66 -12.47 -7.72
C THR A 39 -6.76 -12.84 -9.19
N ASP A 40 -7.96 -12.74 -9.75
CA ASP A 40 -8.22 -13.08 -11.15
C ASP A 40 -7.77 -11.97 -12.10
N LYS A 41 -7.99 -10.72 -11.70
CA LYS A 41 -7.59 -9.53 -12.46
C LYS A 41 -6.85 -8.53 -11.58
N ILE A 42 -5.92 -7.83 -12.21
CA ILE A 42 -5.17 -6.73 -11.60
C ILE A 42 -5.41 -5.49 -12.45
N ILE A 43 -5.78 -4.38 -11.83
CA ILE A 43 -5.97 -3.11 -12.53
C ILE A 43 -5.01 -2.09 -11.95
N LEU A 44 -4.17 -1.53 -12.81
CA LEU A 44 -3.22 -0.49 -12.45
C LEU A 44 -3.78 0.87 -12.85
N GLY A 45 -4.01 1.74 -11.87
CA GLY A 45 -4.31 3.15 -12.06
C GLY A 45 -3.11 4.01 -11.70
N GLY A 46 -2.37 4.47 -12.70
CA GLY A 46 -1.18 5.31 -12.52
C GLY A 46 -1.50 6.79 -12.71
N MET A 47 -1.23 7.60 -11.70
CA MET A 47 -1.52 9.05 -11.69
C MET A 47 -0.23 9.86 -11.56
N GLY A 48 0.19 10.53 -12.64
CA GLY A 48 1.44 11.28 -12.69
C GLY A 48 2.68 10.39 -12.58
N MET A 49 2.61 9.20 -13.14
CA MET A 49 3.69 8.23 -13.11
C MET A 49 4.84 8.67 -14.02
N THR A 50 6.08 8.41 -13.60
CA THR A 50 7.22 8.60 -14.50
C THR A 50 7.25 7.54 -15.60
N ASN A 51 7.88 7.83 -16.73
CA ASN A 51 8.03 6.85 -17.80
C ASN A 51 8.82 5.62 -17.35
N ASP A 52 9.79 5.80 -16.46
CA ASP A 52 10.60 4.71 -15.90
C ASP A 52 9.74 3.78 -15.02
N ASP A 53 8.87 4.33 -14.19
CA ASP A 53 7.95 3.55 -13.38
C ASP A 53 6.93 2.77 -14.23
N TYR A 54 6.41 3.40 -15.27
CA TYR A 54 5.52 2.72 -16.22
C TYR A 54 6.22 1.54 -16.91
N LEU A 55 7.42 1.76 -17.42
CA LEU A 55 8.22 0.71 -18.05
C LEU A 55 8.59 -0.39 -17.06
N TYR A 56 8.86 -0.03 -15.81
CA TYR A 56 9.11 -0.98 -14.73
C TYR A 56 7.91 -1.92 -14.55
N PHE A 57 6.71 -1.39 -14.36
CA PHE A 57 5.50 -2.21 -14.21
C PHE A 57 5.26 -3.10 -15.43
N LYS A 58 5.36 -2.54 -16.63
CA LYS A 58 5.22 -3.29 -17.87
C LYS A 58 6.20 -4.45 -17.98
N ASN A 59 7.47 -4.22 -17.66
CA ASN A 59 8.51 -5.24 -17.74
C ASN A 59 8.31 -6.33 -16.66
N VAL A 60 8.01 -5.95 -15.43
CA VAL A 60 7.80 -6.90 -14.32
C VAL A 60 6.61 -7.81 -14.62
N PHE A 61 5.51 -7.24 -15.09
CA PHE A 61 4.30 -8.00 -15.42
C PHE A 61 4.47 -8.87 -16.67
N SER A 62 5.20 -8.39 -17.67
CA SER A 62 5.55 -9.17 -18.86
C SER A 62 6.43 -10.37 -18.52
N ASN A 63 7.48 -10.15 -17.73
CA ASN A 63 8.40 -11.22 -17.32
C ASN A 63 7.73 -12.28 -16.44
N ALA A 64 6.71 -11.88 -15.69
CA ALA A 64 5.92 -12.80 -14.88
C ALA A 64 4.82 -13.54 -15.69
N GLY A 65 4.67 -13.28 -16.99
CA GLY A 65 3.60 -13.84 -17.82
C GLY A 65 2.19 -13.44 -17.38
N ALA A 66 2.04 -12.30 -16.72
CA ALA A 66 0.78 -11.88 -16.11
C ALA A 66 -0.01 -10.86 -16.95
N LEU A 67 0.45 -10.54 -18.16
CA LEU A 67 -0.17 -9.48 -19.00
C LEU A 67 -1.65 -9.73 -19.32
N ASP A 68 -2.06 -10.98 -19.49
CA ASP A 68 -3.45 -11.33 -19.82
C ASP A 68 -4.45 -11.03 -18.69
N ARG A 69 -3.97 -10.87 -17.48
CA ARG A 69 -4.80 -10.54 -16.32
C ARG A 69 -4.63 -9.12 -15.81
N ILE A 70 -3.86 -8.28 -16.53
CA ILE A 70 -3.58 -6.90 -16.11
C ILE A 70 -4.21 -5.91 -17.08
N ILE A 71 -4.86 -4.90 -16.53
CA ILE A 71 -5.39 -3.75 -17.24
C ILE A 71 -4.74 -2.51 -16.63
N SER A 72 -4.24 -1.61 -17.49
CA SER A 72 -3.54 -0.41 -17.02
C SER A 72 -4.17 0.86 -17.58
N PHE A 73 -4.51 1.77 -16.68
CA PHE A 73 -4.90 3.14 -16.97
C PHE A 73 -3.80 4.05 -16.40
N VAL A 74 -3.06 4.72 -17.26
CA VAL A 74 -1.86 5.45 -16.83
C VAL A 74 -1.85 6.85 -17.39
N ASN A 75 -1.74 7.83 -16.53
CA ASN A 75 -1.36 9.20 -16.82
C ASN A 75 0.09 9.39 -16.39
N THR A 76 0.93 9.83 -17.32
CA THR A 76 2.33 10.11 -17.05
C THR A 76 2.55 11.56 -16.65
N THR A 77 3.76 11.90 -16.20
CA THR A 77 4.14 13.29 -15.89
C THR A 77 4.10 14.21 -17.10
N GLU A 78 4.13 13.67 -18.31
CA GLU A 78 4.05 14.42 -19.58
C GLU A 78 2.61 14.78 -19.96
N ASN A 79 1.63 14.06 -19.42
CA ASN A 79 0.20 14.28 -19.70
C ASN A 79 -0.39 15.41 -18.82
N PRO A 80 -1.48 16.05 -19.28
CA PRO A 80 -2.15 17.07 -18.50
C PRO A 80 -2.57 16.58 -17.10
N PRO A 81 -2.33 17.36 -16.04
CA PRO A 81 -2.69 16.96 -14.67
C PRO A 81 -4.18 16.66 -14.47
N VAL A 82 -5.07 17.32 -15.22
CA VAL A 82 -6.52 17.10 -15.12
C VAL A 82 -6.93 15.67 -15.47
N GLU A 83 -6.20 15.00 -16.35
CA GLU A 83 -6.49 13.61 -16.72
C GLU A 83 -6.28 12.64 -15.55
N ARG A 84 -5.43 13.01 -14.56
CA ARG A 84 -5.22 12.19 -13.34
C ARG A 84 -6.51 11.96 -12.58
N LEU A 85 -7.44 12.91 -12.63
CA LEU A 85 -8.73 12.82 -11.94
C LEU A 85 -9.64 11.72 -12.54
N LEU A 86 -9.44 11.36 -13.78
CA LEU A 86 -10.24 10.32 -14.48
C LEU A 86 -9.70 8.90 -14.22
N ILE A 87 -8.42 8.76 -13.90
CA ILE A 87 -7.76 7.46 -13.77
C ILE A 87 -8.41 6.56 -12.70
N PRO A 88 -8.69 7.02 -11.47
CA PRO A 88 -9.34 6.18 -10.48
C PRO A 88 -10.74 5.72 -10.92
N ASP A 89 -11.52 6.60 -11.54
CA ASP A 89 -12.86 6.27 -12.01
C ASP A 89 -12.83 5.22 -13.12
N MET A 90 -11.92 5.37 -14.09
CA MET A 90 -11.73 4.38 -15.15
C MET A 90 -11.29 3.02 -14.60
N ALA A 91 -10.31 3.02 -13.72
CA ALA A 91 -9.79 1.81 -13.10
C ALA A 91 -10.86 1.08 -12.27
N LEU A 92 -11.62 1.83 -11.48
CA LEU A 92 -12.66 1.26 -10.61
C LEU A 92 -13.90 0.83 -11.40
N THR A 93 -14.28 1.54 -12.46
CA THR A 93 -15.37 1.09 -13.35
C THR A 93 -15.03 -0.24 -14.03
N ALA A 94 -13.78 -0.39 -14.49
CA ALA A 94 -13.33 -1.68 -15.01
C ALA A 94 -13.32 -2.76 -13.93
N ALA A 95 -12.93 -2.43 -12.70
CA ALA A 95 -12.96 -3.36 -11.56
C ALA A 95 -14.39 -3.81 -11.23
N GLU A 96 -15.33 -2.87 -11.19
CA GLU A 96 -16.75 -3.15 -10.97
C GLU A 96 -17.30 -4.12 -12.01
N TYR A 97 -16.99 -3.90 -13.30
CA TYR A 97 -17.42 -4.78 -14.38
C TYR A 97 -16.96 -6.23 -14.15
N PHE A 98 -15.68 -6.45 -13.86
CA PHE A 98 -15.18 -7.80 -13.63
C PHE A 98 -15.69 -8.41 -12.33
N ALA A 99 -15.82 -7.63 -11.27
CA ALA A 99 -16.28 -8.14 -9.98
C ALA A 99 -17.78 -8.47 -9.98
N VAL A 100 -18.61 -7.66 -10.63
CA VAL A 100 -20.07 -7.83 -10.62
C VAL A 100 -20.53 -8.80 -11.73
N GLU A 101 -20.13 -8.56 -12.98
CA GLU A 101 -20.60 -9.34 -14.12
C GLU A 101 -19.91 -10.71 -14.23
N HIS A 102 -18.65 -10.80 -13.83
CA HIS A 102 -17.86 -12.02 -13.96
C HIS A 102 -17.56 -12.71 -12.61
N ASN A 103 -18.01 -12.16 -11.50
CA ASN A 103 -17.75 -12.67 -10.14
C ASN A 103 -16.26 -12.88 -9.83
N GLN A 104 -15.39 -12.05 -10.39
CA GLN A 104 -13.94 -12.16 -10.25
C GLN A 104 -13.42 -11.38 -9.04
N LYS A 105 -12.31 -11.86 -8.50
CA LYS A 105 -11.54 -11.14 -7.48
C LYS A 105 -10.59 -10.17 -8.18
N VAL A 106 -10.85 -8.88 -8.03
CA VAL A 106 -10.07 -7.83 -8.67
C VAL A 106 -9.22 -7.10 -7.65
N LEU A 107 -7.93 -6.94 -7.97
CA LEU A 107 -7.01 -6.10 -7.22
C LEU A 107 -6.76 -4.80 -8.00
N VAL A 108 -7.09 -3.68 -7.40
CA VAL A 108 -6.85 -2.35 -7.97
C VAL A 108 -5.64 -1.73 -7.27
N LEU A 109 -4.68 -1.29 -8.04
CA LEU A 109 -3.48 -0.59 -7.59
C LEU A 109 -3.60 0.88 -8.03
N LEU A 110 -3.68 1.79 -7.08
CA LEU A 110 -3.73 3.23 -7.34
C LEU A 110 -2.40 3.88 -6.89
N THR A 111 -1.68 4.48 -7.81
CA THR A 111 -0.40 5.13 -7.55
C THR A 111 -0.25 6.39 -8.42
N ASP A 112 -0.12 7.58 -7.90
CA ASP A 112 -0.03 8.01 -6.52
C ASP A 112 -1.24 8.90 -6.16
N MET A 113 -1.85 8.65 -5.00
CA MET A 113 -3.03 9.42 -4.56
C MET A 113 -2.68 10.86 -4.16
N THR A 114 -1.43 11.14 -3.81
CA THR A 114 -0.95 12.51 -3.60
C THR A 114 -0.94 13.28 -4.92
N SER A 115 -0.48 12.67 -6.01
CA SER A 115 -0.55 13.26 -7.36
C SER A 115 -1.99 13.48 -7.84
N TYR A 116 -2.94 12.62 -7.44
CA TYR A 116 -4.37 12.83 -7.67
C TYR A 116 -4.87 14.07 -6.91
N ALA A 117 -4.55 14.18 -5.63
CA ALA A 117 -4.98 15.30 -4.80
C ALA A 117 -4.39 16.64 -5.28
N ASP A 118 -3.13 16.65 -5.74
CA ASP A 118 -2.51 17.83 -6.35
C ASP A 118 -3.25 18.26 -7.62
N ALA A 119 -3.64 17.32 -8.48
CA ALA A 119 -4.45 17.62 -9.65
C ALA A 119 -5.81 18.19 -9.29
N LEU A 120 -6.44 17.64 -8.24
CA LEU A 120 -7.71 18.15 -7.72
C LEU A 120 -7.57 19.59 -7.19
N ALA A 121 -6.49 19.88 -6.48
CA ALA A 121 -6.19 21.24 -6.00
C ALA A 121 -5.98 22.22 -7.17
N ILE A 122 -5.26 21.82 -8.23
CA ILE A 122 -5.08 22.66 -9.42
C ILE A 122 -6.42 23.01 -10.07
N VAL A 123 -7.31 22.04 -10.23
CA VAL A 123 -8.64 22.26 -10.83
C VAL A 123 -9.51 23.14 -9.93
N SER A 124 -9.55 22.85 -8.63
CA SER A 124 -10.29 23.63 -7.62
C SER A 124 -9.87 25.10 -7.61
N ASN A 125 -8.55 25.36 -7.63
CA ASN A 125 -8.02 26.72 -7.67
C ASN A 125 -8.40 27.47 -8.96
N ARG A 126 -8.49 26.77 -10.09
CA ARG A 126 -8.95 27.38 -11.37
C ARG A 126 -10.46 27.66 -11.37
N MET A 127 -11.20 27.00 -10.49
CA MET A 127 -12.64 27.24 -10.29
C MET A 127 -12.93 28.24 -9.17
N ASP A 128 -11.92 29.00 -8.73
CA ASP A 128 -11.99 30.00 -7.66
C ASP A 128 -12.57 29.46 -6.34
N GLN A 129 -12.38 28.18 -6.05
CA GLN A 129 -12.80 27.59 -4.79
C GLN A 129 -11.82 27.95 -3.68
N ILE A 130 -12.37 28.24 -2.49
CA ILE A 130 -11.55 28.56 -1.32
C ILE A 130 -10.81 27.30 -0.85
N PRO A 131 -9.47 27.32 -0.78
CA PRO A 131 -8.72 26.18 -0.27
C PRO A 131 -8.95 25.96 1.22
N SER A 132 -8.87 24.70 1.63
CA SER A 132 -8.94 24.24 3.01
C SER A 132 -7.52 23.96 3.56
N LYS A 133 -7.38 23.02 4.49
CA LYS A 133 -6.11 22.59 5.09
C LYS A 133 -5.10 22.20 4.01
N ASP A 134 -3.86 22.63 4.19
CA ASP A 134 -2.71 22.33 3.30
C ASP A 134 -2.92 22.76 1.83
N SER A 135 -3.70 23.83 1.61
CA SER A 135 -4.07 24.33 0.27
C SER A 135 -4.86 23.33 -0.59
N MET A 136 -5.43 22.30 0.03
CA MET A 136 -6.26 21.31 -0.63
C MET A 136 -7.73 21.80 -0.73
N PRO A 137 -8.50 21.32 -1.73
CA PRO A 137 -9.91 21.66 -1.83
C PRO A 137 -10.72 21.08 -0.67
N GLY A 138 -11.79 21.76 -0.29
CA GLY A 138 -12.70 21.29 0.78
C GLY A 138 -13.40 19.97 0.46
N SER A 139 -13.50 19.61 -0.82
CA SER A 139 -14.06 18.34 -1.29
C SER A 139 -13.11 17.13 -1.17
N LEU A 140 -11.83 17.32 -0.84
CA LEU A 140 -10.80 16.26 -0.85
C LEU A 140 -11.26 14.98 -0.12
N TYR A 141 -11.84 15.14 1.09
CA TYR A 141 -12.31 13.97 1.85
C TYR A 141 -13.40 13.19 1.09
N SER A 142 -14.40 13.90 0.55
CA SER A 142 -15.50 13.25 -0.17
C SER A 142 -15.06 12.64 -1.48
N ASP A 143 -14.09 13.22 -2.17
CA ASP A 143 -13.55 12.68 -3.43
C ASP A 143 -12.71 11.43 -3.16
N LEU A 144 -11.85 11.44 -2.15
CA LEU A 144 -11.13 10.25 -1.71
C LEU A 144 -12.07 9.15 -1.22
N ALA A 145 -13.12 9.51 -0.45
CA ALA A 145 -14.10 8.55 0.05
C ALA A 145 -14.84 7.86 -1.10
N LYS A 146 -15.27 8.58 -2.12
CA LYS A 146 -15.92 7.99 -3.31
C LYS A 146 -15.05 6.92 -3.99
N ILE A 147 -13.74 7.15 -4.06
CA ILE A 147 -12.80 6.20 -4.64
C ILE A 147 -12.64 4.97 -3.74
N TYR A 148 -12.35 5.17 -2.47
CA TYR A 148 -12.04 4.08 -1.55
C TYR A 148 -13.25 3.23 -1.16
N GLU A 149 -14.45 3.83 -1.09
CA GLU A 149 -15.69 3.09 -0.75
C GLU A 149 -16.14 2.10 -1.83
N LYS A 150 -15.55 2.12 -3.00
CA LYS A 150 -15.74 1.09 -4.04
C LYS A 150 -15.06 -0.24 -3.72
N ALA A 151 -14.16 -0.29 -2.71
CA ALA A 151 -13.60 -1.55 -2.22
C ALA A 151 -14.68 -2.33 -1.47
N VAL A 152 -15.03 -3.51 -1.98
CA VAL A 152 -16.12 -4.33 -1.43
C VAL A 152 -15.95 -5.80 -1.78
N GLN A 153 -16.47 -6.68 -0.96
CA GLN A 153 -16.68 -8.09 -1.28
C GLN A 153 -18.16 -8.33 -1.52
N PHE A 154 -18.52 -8.77 -2.72
CA PHE A 154 -19.90 -9.05 -3.10
C PHE A 154 -20.36 -10.40 -2.59
N PRO A 155 -21.64 -10.56 -2.24
CA PRO A 155 -22.21 -11.87 -1.84
C PRO A 155 -22.11 -12.92 -2.95
N SER A 156 -22.09 -12.50 -4.21
CA SER A 156 -21.95 -13.36 -5.39
C SER A 156 -20.56 -14.02 -5.53
N GLY A 157 -19.57 -13.55 -4.76
CA GLY A 157 -18.20 -14.10 -4.76
C GLY A 157 -17.14 -13.17 -5.36
N GLY A 158 -17.53 -12.19 -6.18
CA GLY A 158 -16.63 -11.17 -6.70
C GLY A 158 -16.15 -10.21 -5.60
N SER A 159 -15.01 -9.57 -5.80
CA SER A 159 -14.49 -8.59 -4.86
C SER A 159 -13.60 -7.55 -5.54
N ILE A 160 -13.61 -6.33 -4.99
CA ILE A 160 -12.71 -5.24 -5.37
C ILE A 160 -11.85 -4.92 -4.16
N THR A 161 -10.57 -5.20 -4.27
CA THR A 161 -9.56 -4.87 -3.23
C THR A 161 -8.72 -3.72 -3.73
N ILE A 162 -8.57 -2.66 -2.94
CA ILE A 162 -7.83 -1.46 -3.33
C ILE A 162 -6.55 -1.37 -2.50
N ILE A 163 -5.42 -1.26 -3.20
CA ILE A 163 -4.14 -0.84 -2.64
C ILE A 163 -3.80 0.50 -3.26
N ALA A 164 -3.67 1.52 -2.43
CA ALA A 164 -3.35 2.86 -2.89
C ALA A 164 -2.02 3.33 -2.29
N VAL A 165 -1.17 3.94 -3.09
CA VAL A 165 0.02 4.64 -2.59
C VAL A 165 -0.36 6.07 -2.26
N THR A 166 0.11 6.55 -1.13
CA THR A 166 0.08 7.96 -0.76
C THR A 166 1.50 8.36 -0.36
N THR A 167 2.12 9.18 -1.18
CA THR A 167 3.47 9.68 -0.91
C THR A 167 3.43 10.76 0.17
N LEU A 168 4.41 10.69 1.09
CA LEU A 168 4.52 11.60 2.22
C LEU A 168 5.55 12.69 1.91
N SER A 169 5.20 13.94 2.09
CA SER A 169 6.18 15.04 2.03
C SER A 169 6.97 15.09 3.34
N GLY A 170 8.25 14.71 3.29
CA GLY A 170 9.11 14.71 4.47
C GLY A 170 8.66 13.78 5.61
N GLY A 171 7.95 12.69 5.29
CA GLY A 171 7.43 11.74 6.28
C GLY A 171 6.25 12.25 7.10
N ASP A 172 5.64 13.39 6.70
CA ASP A 172 4.52 13.99 7.42
C ASP A 172 3.19 13.29 7.10
N ILE A 173 2.68 12.57 8.08
CA ILE A 173 1.38 11.89 8.01
C ILE A 173 0.20 12.79 8.38
N THR A 174 0.46 13.99 8.88
CA THR A 174 -0.58 14.95 9.30
C THR A 174 -1.05 15.86 8.16
N HIS A 175 -0.39 15.79 7.00
CA HIS A 175 -0.84 16.43 5.78
C HIS A 175 -2.24 15.95 5.38
N ALA A 176 -3.04 16.80 4.75
CA ALA A 176 -4.46 16.53 4.46
C ALA A 176 -4.71 15.22 3.69
N VAL A 177 -3.83 14.84 2.76
CA VAL A 177 -4.02 13.64 1.94
C VAL A 177 -3.82 12.35 2.74
N PRO A 178 -2.68 12.10 3.41
CA PRO A 178 -2.50 10.90 4.22
C PRO A 178 -3.45 10.86 5.43
N ASP A 179 -3.74 11.99 6.06
CA ASP A 179 -4.66 12.08 7.20
C ASP A 179 -6.08 11.60 6.79
N ASN A 180 -6.65 12.18 5.74
CA ASN A 180 -7.96 11.77 5.22
C ASN A 180 -7.96 10.31 4.76
N THR A 181 -6.91 9.87 4.08
CA THR A 181 -6.76 8.48 3.63
C THR A 181 -6.77 7.51 4.82
N GLY A 182 -6.10 7.86 5.92
CA GLY A 182 -6.06 7.05 7.13
C GLY A 182 -7.43 6.93 7.83
N TYR A 183 -8.29 7.94 7.74
CA TYR A 183 -9.65 7.89 8.27
C TYR A 183 -10.59 7.01 7.45
N ILE A 184 -10.48 7.07 6.11
CA ILE A 184 -11.39 6.37 5.20
C ILE A 184 -11.07 4.87 5.11
N THR A 185 -9.80 4.48 5.25
CA THR A 185 -9.33 3.12 4.99
C THR A 185 -9.31 2.23 6.23
N GLU A 186 -9.25 0.89 6.04
CA GLU A 186 -9.24 -0.08 7.13
C GLU A 186 -7.87 -0.37 7.74
N GLY A 187 -6.90 0.47 7.47
CA GLY A 187 -5.55 0.32 8.00
C GLY A 187 -4.55 1.15 7.22
N GLN A 188 -3.29 0.86 7.42
CA GLN A 188 -2.18 1.53 6.75
C GLN A 188 -0.95 0.65 6.76
N LEU A 189 -0.17 0.71 5.70
CA LEU A 189 1.13 0.06 5.60
C LEU A 189 2.18 1.15 5.39
N PHE A 190 3.11 1.26 6.35
CA PHE A 190 4.23 2.18 6.24
C PHE A 190 5.43 1.48 5.62
N LEU A 191 5.97 2.07 4.57
CA LEU A 191 7.26 1.66 4.02
C LEU A 191 8.37 2.47 4.69
N ARG A 192 9.45 1.80 5.05
CA ARG A 192 10.62 2.41 5.65
C ARG A 192 11.89 1.82 5.04
N ARG A 193 12.85 2.66 4.73
CA ARG A 193 14.18 2.18 4.37
C ARG A 193 14.91 1.74 5.64
N ASP A 194 15.34 0.50 5.68
CA ASP A 194 16.20 0.00 6.76
C ASP A 194 17.65 0.39 6.46
N SER A 195 18.26 1.14 7.38
CA SER A 195 19.63 1.66 7.22
C SER A 195 20.68 0.55 7.19
N ASP A 196 20.41 -0.58 7.84
CA ASP A 196 21.40 -1.65 7.98
C ASP A 196 21.38 -2.58 6.77
N ILE A 197 20.19 -2.83 6.24
CA ILE A 197 19.99 -3.74 5.12
C ILE A 197 19.97 -3.00 3.78
N GLY A 198 19.78 -1.68 3.79
CA GLY A 198 19.63 -0.83 2.60
C GLY A 198 18.36 -1.13 1.79
N LYS A 199 17.45 -1.94 2.31
CA LYS A 199 16.21 -2.35 1.64
C LYS A 199 14.99 -1.66 2.27
N VAL A 200 13.94 -1.55 1.48
CA VAL A 200 12.65 -1.08 1.99
C VAL A 200 11.90 -2.23 2.63
N ILE A 201 11.40 -1.98 3.81
CA ILE A 201 10.60 -2.92 4.62
C ILE A 201 9.26 -2.28 4.99
N VAL A 202 8.28 -3.13 5.26
CA VAL A 202 7.03 -2.70 5.90
C VAL A 202 7.31 -2.55 7.38
N ASP A 203 7.15 -1.33 7.91
CA ASP A 203 7.37 -1.06 9.33
C ASP A 203 6.27 -1.71 10.18
N PRO A 204 6.58 -2.71 11.02
CA PRO A 204 5.58 -3.45 11.78
C PRO A 204 4.94 -2.66 12.91
N PHE A 205 5.57 -1.55 13.38
CA PHE A 205 5.01 -0.72 14.44
C PHE A 205 4.10 0.38 13.92
N ARG A 206 4.40 0.95 12.76
CA ARG A 206 3.61 2.01 12.13
C ARG A 206 2.51 1.46 11.22
N SER A 207 2.60 0.18 10.86
CA SER A 207 1.61 -0.48 10.01
C SER A 207 0.49 -1.10 10.85
N LEU A 208 -0.74 -0.92 10.39
CA LEU A 208 -1.95 -1.38 11.08
C LEU A 208 -2.94 -1.93 10.07
N SER A 209 -3.59 -3.06 10.40
CA SER A 209 -4.79 -3.52 9.71
C SER A 209 -5.91 -3.74 10.73
N ARG A 210 -7.03 -3.02 10.56
CA ARG A 210 -8.20 -3.14 11.45
C ARG A 210 -8.94 -4.46 11.22
N LEU A 211 -8.83 -5.04 10.03
CA LEU A 211 -9.51 -6.29 9.67
C LEU A 211 -8.77 -7.55 10.11
N LYS A 212 -7.53 -7.44 10.57
CA LYS A 212 -6.70 -8.61 10.93
C LYS A 212 -7.36 -9.50 11.99
N GLN A 213 -8.07 -8.92 12.96
CA GLN A 213 -8.75 -9.68 14.03
C GLN A 213 -9.92 -10.51 13.52
N LEU A 214 -10.52 -10.14 12.40
CA LEU A 214 -11.62 -10.89 11.77
C LEU A 214 -11.11 -12.12 11.02
N VAL A 215 -9.85 -12.12 10.62
CA VAL A 215 -9.25 -13.12 9.74
C VAL A 215 -8.24 -13.99 10.48
N SER A 216 -7.45 -13.41 11.37
CA SER A 216 -6.38 -14.12 12.07
C SER A 216 -6.91 -15.21 12.99
N GLY A 217 -6.45 -16.44 12.76
CA GLY A 217 -6.88 -17.64 13.48
C GLY A 217 -8.26 -18.19 13.07
N LYS A 218 -9.02 -17.49 12.21
CA LYS A 218 -10.34 -17.94 11.71
C LYS A 218 -10.26 -18.36 10.24
N LYS A 219 -9.78 -17.49 9.36
CA LYS A 219 -9.56 -17.76 7.93
C LYS A 219 -8.09 -18.12 7.63
N THR A 220 -7.19 -17.82 8.55
CA THR A 220 -5.80 -18.24 8.53
C THR A 220 -5.55 -19.39 9.50
N ARG A 221 -4.32 -19.92 9.53
CA ARG A 221 -3.89 -20.99 10.45
C ARG A 221 -4.16 -20.60 11.92
N LYS A 222 -4.60 -21.56 12.75
CA LYS A 222 -5.02 -21.31 14.15
C LYS A 222 -3.96 -20.67 15.03
N ASP A 223 -2.68 -20.97 14.77
CA ASP A 223 -1.52 -20.42 15.51
C ASP A 223 -1.06 -19.04 15.02
N HIS A 224 -1.64 -18.52 13.94
CA HIS A 224 -1.28 -17.22 13.36
C HIS A 224 -1.24 -16.08 14.38
N PRO A 225 -2.24 -15.89 15.28
CA PRO A 225 -2.18 -14.83 16.30
C PRO A 225 -0.97 -14.94 17.23
N GLN A 226 -0.60 -16.18 17.58
CA GLN A 226 0.53 -16.43 18.48
C GLN A 226 1.86 -16.14 17.78
N VAL A 227 2.02 -16.59 16.53
CA VAL A 227 3.20 -16.33 15.70
C VAL A 227 3.37 -14.83 15.45
N MET A 228 2.27 -14.13 15.13
CA MET A 228 2.27 -12.67 14.95
C MET A 228 2.73 -11.94 16.21
N ASN A 229 2.19 -12.29 17.38
CA ASN A 229 2.59 -11.67 18.65
C ASN A 229 4.05 -11.95 18.99
N ALA A 230 4.52 -13.17 18.73
CA ALA A 230 5.93 -13.52 18.91
C ALA A 230 6.84 -12.71 17.98
N ALA A 231 6.49 -12.57 16.71
CA ALA A 231 7.24 -11.79 15.73
C ALA A 231 7.34 -10.31 16.13
N VAL A 232 6.23 -9.70 16.55
CA VAL A 232 6.21 -8.30 17.00
C VAL A 232 7.09 -8.10 18.26
N ARG A 233 7.03 -9.04 19.22
CA ARG A 233 7.91 -8.99 20.42
C ARG A 233 9.38 -9.10 20.06
N LEU A 234 9.74 -10.06 19.22
CA LEU A 234 11.13 -10.25 18.76
C LEU A 234 11.64 -9.00 18.02
N TYR A 235 10.81 -8.39 17.21
CA TYR A 235 11.16 -7.16 16.52
C TYR A 235 11.37 -6.00 17.50
N ALA A 236 10.49 -5.87 18.51
CA ALA A 236 10.63 -4.87 19.56
C ALA A 236 11.91 -5.06 20.38
N ASP A 237 12.21 -6.31 20.75
CA ASP A 237 13.43 -6.65 21.52
C ASP A 237 14.69 -6.36 20.70
N ALA A 238 14.68 -6.67 19.40
CA ALA A 238 15.78 -6.36 18.51
C ALA A 238 16.00 -4.85 18.34
N ALA A 239 14.94 -4.07 18.17
CA ALA A 239 15.00 -2.61 18.10
C ALA A 239 15.56 -2.00 19.39
N ASN A 240 15.10 -2.50 20.54
CA ASN A 240 15.62 -2.09 21.87
C ASN A 240 17.09 -2.48 22.05
N ALA A 241 17.49 -3.66 21.58
CA ALA A 241 18.89 -4.10 21.65
C ALA A 241 19.78 -3.20 20.79
N LYS A 242 19.34 -2.87 19.56
CA LYS A 242 20.04 -1.94 18.67
C LYS A 242 20.24 -0.57 19.33
N THR A 243 19.18 0.03 19.85
CA THR A 243 19.25 1.33 20.56
C THR A 243 20.22 1.29 21.74
N LYS A 244 20.27 0.16 22.48
CA LYS A 244 21.22 -0.01 23.58
C LYS A 244 22.65 -0.18 23.10
N MET A 245 22.87 -0.86 21.97
CA MET A 245 24.20 -0.97 21.35
C MET A 245 24.72 0.41 20.89
N GLU A 246 23.86 1.18 20.25
CA GLU A 246 24.18 2.54 19.78
C GLU A 246 24.54 3.46 20.96
N LYS A 247 23.86 3.28 22.13
CA LYS A 247 24.17 3.97 23.36
C LYS A 247 25.34 3.35 24.15
N ARG A 248 26.14 2.45 23.54
CA ARG A 248 27.30 1.76 24.14
C ARG A 248 26.94 0.84 25.33
N PHE A 249 25.71 0.39 25.45
CA PHE A 249 25.35 -0.66 26.39
C PHE A 249 25.61 -2.04 25.75
N ARG A 250 26.29 -2.94 26.49
CA ARG A 250 26.47 -4.33 26.03
C ARG A 250 25.13 -5.08 26.11
N PRO A 251 24.54 -5.56 25.01
CA PRO A 251 23.36 -6.41 25.07
C PRO A 251 23.73 -7.82 25.56
N ASP A 252 22.80 -8.49 26.21
CA ASP A 252 22.98 -9.91 26.57
C ASP A 252 22.92 -10.82 25.31
N GLN A 253 23.27 -12.09 25.47
CA GLN A 253 23.33 -13.04 24.38
C GLN A 253 21.95 -13.25 23.70
N LEU A 254 20.89 -13.25 24.49
CA LEU A 254 19.52 -13.42 23.99
C LEU A 254 19.12 -12.29 23.01
N ARG A 255 19.51 -11.05 23.34
CA ARG A 255 19.23 -9.86 22.51
C ARG A 255 20.04 -9.85 21.21
N ARG A 256 21.25 -10.41 21.22
CA ARG A 256 22.05 -10.61 19.98
C ARG A 256 21.36 -11.58 19.03
N THR A 257 20.77 -12.65 19.57
CA THR A 257 20.02 -13.62 18.79
C THR A 257 18.75 -12.98 18.18
N CYS A 258 18.02 -12.16 18.95
CA CYS A 258 16.85 -11.43 18.46
C CYS A 258 17.21 -10.43 17.36
N ALA A 259 18.33 -9.74 17.45
CA ALA A 259 18.79 -8.83 16.38
C ALA A 259 19.08 -9.57 15.07
N GLY A 260 19.71 -10.75 15.14
CA GLY A 260 19.94 -11.61 13.98
C GLY A 260 18.65 -12.17 13.37
N LEU A 261 17.68 -12.53 14.19
CA LEU A 261 16.36 -13.02 13.73
C LEU A 261 15.55 -11.93 13.03
N CYS A 262 15.63 -10.68 13.50
CA CYS A 262 14.96 -9.56 12.84
C CYS A 262 15.51 -9.30 11.43
N GLN A 263 16.82 -9.42 11.24
CA GLN A 263 17.43 -9.32 9.92
C GLN A 263 16.95 -10.45 8.99
N GLY A 264 16.75 -11.65 9.51
CA GLY A 264 16.19 -12.77 8.76
C GLY A 264 14.71 -12.60 8.38
N LEU A 265 13.90 -12.03 9.26
CA LEU A 265 12.46 -11.77 9.00
C LEU A 265 12.22 -10.62 8.00
N CYS A 266 13.17 -9.69 7.91
CA CYS A 266 13.11 -8.57 6.97
C CYS A 266 13.73 -8.89 5.60
N GLN A 267 14.37 -10.05 5.42
CA GLN A 267 14.84 -10.45 4.10
C GLN A 267 13.64 -10.76 3.19
N PRO A 268 13.57 -10.19 1.99
CA PRO A 268 12.65 -10.69 0.98
C PRO A 268 13.06 -12.15 0.73
N ALA A 269 12.10 -13.05 0.65
CA ALA A 269 12.36 -14.42 0.23
C ALA A 269 13.17 -14.35 -1.09
N ALA A 270 14.47 -14.65 -0.99
CA ALA A 270 15.32 -14.73 -2.15
C ALA A 270 14.77 -15.86 -3.02
N GLY A 271 14.51 -15.54 -4.27
CA GLY A 271 14.18 -16.34 -5.40
C GLY A 271 13.74 -17.81 -5.21
N TYR A 272 12.54 -18.09 -5.65
CA TYR A 272 12.20 -19.21 -6.49
C TYR A 272 11.32 -18.70 -7.61
#